data_ee670ce6cf2184d65ba8b9cbce5df549
#
_entry.id   ee670ce6cf2184d65ba8b9cbce5df549
#
_cell.length_a   1.000
_cell.length_b   1.000
_cell.length_c   1.000
_cell.angle_alpha   90.00
_cell.angle_beta   90.00
_cell.angle_gamma   90.00
#
_symmetry.space_group_name_H-M   'P 1'
#
loop_
_entity.id
_entity.type
_entity.pdbx_description
1 polymer ?
#
loop_
_entity_poly.entity_id
_entity_poly.type
_entity_poly.pdbx_seq_one_letter_code
_entity_poly.pdbx_strand_id
1 'polypeptide(L)'
;MSKKTTVVLVEKLLKIFVDKNGRRPRILLSSTEIIEKQGDFHKLAIQFSDLGFDVDFAPTFENTNHLVKQAIENDVHSIHLVVSADEKMNPMEDIEAALIKNDQPNILVTAIETRELKDSCVTEAITLLKALQN
;
A
#
# COMPACT_ATOMS: atom_id res chain seq x y z
N MET A 1 -19.22 14.07 -0.21
CA MET A 1 -19.25 13.02 -1.25
C MET A 1 -19.78 11.74 -0.64
N SER A 2 -20.73 11.09 -1.26
CA SER A 2 -21.26 9.83 -0.74
C SER A 2 -20.26 8.69 -0.92
N LYS A 3 -20.39 7.64 -0.09
CA LYS A 3 -19.55 6.44 -0.23
C LYS A 3 -19.71 5.82 -1.62
N LYS A 4 -20.91 5.86 -2.17
CA LYS A 4 -21.19 5.30 -3.49
C LYS A 4 -20.41 6.04 -4.58
N THR A 5 -20.31 7.36 -4.48
CA THR A 5 -19.56 8.17 -5.45
C THR A 5 -18.07 7.88 -5.39
N THR A 6 -17.50 7.72 -4.18
CA THR A 6 -16.07 7.40 -4.03
C THR A 6 -15.74 6.00 -4.52
N VAL A 7 -16.61 5.02 -4.30
CA VAL A 7 -16.41 3.67 -4.83
C VAL A 7 -16.42 3.68 -6.36
N VAL A 8 -17.34 4.44 -6.97
CA VAL A 8 -17.41 4.58 -8.43
C VAL A 8 -16.11 5.19 -8.96
N LEU A 9 -15.56 6.18 -8.27
CA LEU A 9 -14.29 6.77 -8.66
C LEU A 9 -13.14 5.74 -8.60
N VAL A 10 -13.09 4.92 -7.55
CA VAL A 10 -12.10 3.84 -7.45
C VAL A 10 -12.23 2.90 -8.63
N GLU A 11 -13.44 2.48 -8.97
CA GLU A 11 -13.68 1.59 -10.11
C GLU A 11 -13.16 2.17 -11.43
N LYS A 12 -13.40 3.46 -11.66
CA LYS A 12 -12.92 4.14 -12.87
C LYS A 12 -11.39 4.21 -12.91
N LEU A 13 -10.78 4.60 -11.81
CA LEU A 13 -9.33 4.70 -11.74
C LEU A 13 -8.67 3.32 -11.88
N LEU A 14 -9.30 2.31 -11.30
CA LEU A 14 -8.81 0.93 -11.40
C LEU A 14 -8.86 0.44 -12.85
N LYS A 15 -9.96 0.71 -13.54
CA LYS A 15 -10.10 0.33 -14.95
C LYS A 15 -9.02 0.98 -15.82
N ILE A 16 -8.76 2.27 -15.60
CA ILE A 16 -7.70 2.98 -16.32
C ILE A 16 -6.35 2.31 -16.06
N PHE A 17 -6.08 1.97 -14.81
CA PHE A 17 -4.83 1.31 -14.44
C PHE A 17 -4.70 -0.05 -15.14
N VAL A 18 -5.72 -0.88 -15.07
CA VAL A 18 -5.71 -2.22 -15.69
C VAL A 18 -5.56 -2.13 -17.21
N ASP A 19 -6.29 -1.20 -17.84
CA ASP A 19 -6.21 -1.02 -19.29
C ASP A 19 -4.79 -0.60 -19.72
N LYS A 20 -4.13 0.22 -18.91
CA LYS A 20 -2.80 0.73 -19.22
C LYS A 20 -1.69 -0.28 -18.91
N ASN A 21 -1.83 -1.05 -17.84
CA ASN A 21 -0.77 -1.91 -17.33
C ASN A 21 -0.96 -3.40 -17.65
N GLY A 22 -2.15 -3.80 -18.05
CA GLY A 22 -2.45 -5.19 -18.35
C GLY A 22 -2.68 -6.08 -17.15
N ARG A 23 -2.66 -5.50 -15.93
CA ARG A 23 -2.92 -6.24 -14.69
C ARG A 23 -3.40 -5.28 -13.61
N ARG A 24 -3.96 -5.85 -12.55
CA ARG A 24 -4.40 -5.08 -11.39
C ARG A 24 -3.22 -4.46 -10.65
N PRO A 25 -3.44 -3.33 -9.97
CA PRO A 25 -2.40 -2.78 -9.10
C PRO A 25 -2.13 -3.76 -7.96
N ARG A 26 -0.85 -4.05 -7.73
CA ARG A 26 -0.42 -4.97 -6.69
C ARG A 26 0.32 -4.20 -5.61
N ILE A 27 -0.10 -4.39 -4.37
CA ILE A 27 0.51 -3.70 -3.23
C ILE A 27 1.06 -4.70 -2.23
N LEU A 28 2.17 -4.33 -1.59
CA LEU A 28 2.71 -5.06 -0.45
C LEU A 28 2.33 -4.28 0.80
N LEU A 29 1.48 -4.87 1.61
CA LEU A 29 0.98 -4.26 2.84
C LEU A 29 1.81 -4.75 4.02
N SER A 30 2.40 -3.85 4.78
CA SER A 30 3.27 -4.19 5.91
C SER A 30 3.14 -3.19 7.05
N SER A 31 3.73 -3.52 8.18
CA SER A 31 3.71 -2.69 9.36
C SER A 31 5.09 -2.61 10.01
N THR A 32 5.41 -1.46 10.61
CA THR A 32 6.67 -1.24 11.31
C THR A 32 6.64 -1.67 12.77
N GLU A 33 5.47 -2.08 13.27
CA GLU A 33 5.30 -2.50 14.66
C GLU A 33 4.52 -3.80 14.74
N ILE A 34 4.69 -4.51 15.87
CA ILE A 34 3.85 -5.65 16.15
C ILE A 34 2.46 -5.10 16.48
N ILE A 35 1.52 -5.32 15.59
CA ILE A 35 0.16 -4.85 15.78
C ILE A 35 -0.60 -5.91 16.58
N GLU A 36 -0.85 -5.62 17.87
CA GLU A 36 -1.67 -6.49 18.70
C GLU A 36 -3.07 -6.61 18.12
N LYS A 37 -3.51 -5.60 17.37
CA LYS A 37 -4.81 -5.61 16.70
C LYS A 37 -4.67 -6.07 15.25
N GLN A 38 -4.17 -7.26 15.05
CA GLN A 38 -4.02 -7.83 13.72
C GLN A 38 -5.33 -7.84 12.93
N GLY A 39 -6.47 -7.86 13.62
CA GLY A 39 -7.76 -7.81 12.96
C GLY A 39 -7.98 -6.59 12.10
N ASP A 40 -7.56 -5.41 12.56
CA ASP A 40 -7.70 -4.17 11.78
C ASP A 40 -6.78 -4.17 10.57
N PHE A 41 -5.57 -4.72 10.72
CA PHE A 41 -4.62 -4.85 9.62
C PHE A 41 -5.13 -5.80 8.54
N HIS A 42 -5.67 -6.95 8.96
CA HIS A 42 -6.28 -7.91 8.03
C HIS A 42 -7.50 -7.32 7.33
N LYS A 43 -8.32 -6.54 8.04
CA LYS A 43 -9.46 -5.86 7.43
C LYS A 43 -9.02 -4.92 6.33
N LEU A 44 -7.93 -4.18 6.56
CA LEU A 44 -7.40 -3.27 5.53
C LEU A 44 -7.01 -4.05 4.27
N ALA A 45 -6.34 -5.19 4.44
CA ALA A 45 -5.95 -6.03 3.32
C ALA A 45 -7.18 -6.52 2.54
N ILE A 46 -8.22 -6.97 3.25
CA ILE A 46 -9.46 -7.43 2.64
C ILE A 46 -10.15 -6.29 1.91
N GLN A 47 -10.20 -5.10 2.50
CA GLN A 47 -10.83 -3.94 1.89
C GLN A 47 -10.13 -3.54 0.58
N PHE A 48 -8.80 -3.52 0.55
CA PHE A 48 -8.07 -3.26 -0.68
C PHE A 48 -8.34 -4.34 -1.74
N SER A 49 -8.35 -5.59 -1.31
CA SER A 49 -8.65 -6.70 -2.22
C SER A 49 -10.05 -6.58 -2.80
N ASP A 50 -11.03 -6.23 -1.97
CA ASP A 50 -12.43 -6.04 -2.41
C ASP A 50 -12.56 -4.88 -3.40
N LEU A 51 -11.69 -3.87 -3.29
CA LEU A 51 -11.70 -2.74 -4.22
C LEU A 51 -11.01 -3.07 -5.56
N GLY A 52 -10.36 -4.21 -5.66
CA GLY A 52 -9.75 -4.65 -6.91
C GLY A 52 -8.23 -4.65 -6.95
N PHE A 53 -7.57 -4.47 -5.81
CA PHE A 53 -6.13 -4.57 -5.71
C PHE A 53 -5.71 -6.02 -5.48
N ASP A 54 -4.55 -6.40 -6.01
CA ASP A 54 -3.88 -7.63 -5.59
C ASP A 54 -3.01 -7.27 -4.37
N VAL A 55 -3.24 -7.93 -3.26
CA VAL A 55 -2.59 -7.61 -2.00
C VAL A 55 -1.66 -8.73 -1.58
N ASP A 56 -0.38 -8.40 -1.44
CA ASP A 56 0.58 -9.24 -0.74
C ASP A 56 0.70 -8.73 0.69
N PHE A 57 0.98 -9.60 1.59
CA PHE A 57 0.90 -9.31 3.00
C PHE A 57 2.21 -9.67 3.71
N ALA A 58 2.79 -8.69 4.40
CA ALA A 58 3.94 -8.89 5.28
C ALA A 58 3.57 -8.25 6.62
N PRO A 59 3.15 -9.05 7.63
CA PRO A 59 2.57 -8.48 8.85
C PRO A 59 3.48 -7.54 9.61
N THR A 60 4.76 -7.83 9.69
CA THR A 60 5.71 -6.94 10.34
C THR A 60 7.06 -7.13 9.68
N PHE A 61 7.72 -6.03 9.36
CA PHE A 61 9.08 -6.15 8.87
C PHE A 61 10.06 -5.64 9.91
N GLU A 62 11.14 -6.36 10.09
CA GLU A 62 12.23 -5.99 10.99
C GLU A 62 13.42 -5.46 10.22
N ASN A 63 13.46 -5.73 8.94
CA ASN A 63 14.60 -5.46 8.08
C ASN A 63 14.13 -4.88 6.76
N THR A 64 14.53 -3.66 6.47
CA THR A 64 14.18 -2.96 5.23
C THR A 64 14.57 -3.76 3.99
N ASN A 65 15.72 -4.40 4.00
CA ASN A 65 16.19 -5.15 2.84
C ASN A 65 15.32 -6.37 2.55
N HIS A 66 14.80 -7.04 3.57
CA HIS A 66 13.87 -8.16 3.38
C HIS A 66 12.56 -7.69 2.77
N LEU A 67 12.03 -6.56 3.24
CA LEU A 67 10.79 -6.01 2.71
C LEU A 67 10.95 -5.61 1.24
N VAL A 68 12.04 -4.93 0.92
CA VAL A 68 12.32 -4.50 -0.44
C VAL A 68 12.52 -5.71 -1.36
N LYS A 69 13.22 -6.73 -0.90
CA LYS A 69 13.41 -7.96 -1.66
C LYS A 69 12.08 -8.63 -1.98
N GLN A 70 11.20 -8.72 -0.98
CA GLN A 70 9.86 -9.30 -1.18
C GLN A 70 9.06 -8.48 -2.19
N ALA A 71 9.12 -7.16 -2.09
CA ALA A 71 8.40 -6.27 -3.02
C ALA A 71 8.88 -6.48 -4.46
N ILE A 72 10.18 -6.61 -4.65
CA ILE A 72 10.77 -6.83 -5.98
C ILE A 72 10.40 -8.22 -6.51
N GLU A 73 10.54 -9.25 -5.70
CA GLU A 73 10.20 -10.63 -6.10
C GLU A 73 8.74 -10.79 -6.46
N ASN A 74 7.87 -10.08 -5.75
CA ASN A 74 6.43 -10.13 -6.00
C ASN A 74 5.97 -9.14 -7.07
N ASP A 75 6.89 -8.34 -7.57
CA ASP A 75 6.63 -7.38 -8.64
C ASP A 75 5.47 -6.44 -8.31
N VAL A 76 5.51 -5.84 -7.12
CA VAL A 76 4.45 -4.94 -6.68
C VAL A 76 4.59 -3.55 -7.29
N HIS A 77 3.49 -2.84 -7.39
CA HIS A 77 3.48 -1.45 -7.83
C HIS A 77 3.74 -0.49 -6.69
N SER A 78 3.37 -0.88 -5.47
CA SER A 78 3.61 -0.04 -4.30
C SER A 78 3.80 -0.86 -3.03
N ILE A 79 4.49 -0.25 -2.07
CA ILE A 79 4.59 -0.72 -0.69
C ILE A 79 3.75 0.23 0.15
N HIS A 80 2.78 -0.30 0.87
CA HIS A 80 1.90 0.49 1.73
C HIS A 80 2.15 0.10 3.18
N LEU A 81 2.61 1.06 3.97
CA LEU A 81 3.02 0.83 5.35
C LEU A 81 1.95 1.31 6.32
N VAL A 82 1.71 0.51 7.34
CA VAL A 82 0.94 0.95 8.50
C VAL A 82 1.94 1.28 9.60
N VAL A 83 1.96 2.53 10.03
CA VAL A 83 2.94 3.02 11.00
C VAL A 83 2.26 3.54 12.25
N SER A 84 2.98 3.49 13.37
CA SER A 84 2.53 4.07 14.62
C SER A 84 2.65 5.58 14.59
N ALA A 85 1.72 6.29 15.26
CA ALA A 85 1.81 7.73 15.44
C ALA A 85 3.04 8.14 16.24
N ASP A 86 3.59 7.22 17.03
CA ASP A 86 4.77 7.45 17.86
C ASP A 86 6.10 7.16 17.16
N GLU A 87 6.05 6.74 15.88
CA GLU A 87 7.25 6.49 15.09
C GLU A 87 8.04 7.78 14.90
N LYS A 88 9.25 7.82 15.45
CA LYS A 88 10.12 8.98 15.34
C LYS A 88 10.96 8.98 14.08
N MET A 89 11.18 7.81 13.49
CA MET A 89 11.90 7.66 12.23
C MET A 89 10.92 7.40 11.13
N ASN A 90 11.16 8.03 9.98
CA ASN A 90 10.31 7.79 8.83
C ASN A 90 10.86 6.58 8.05
N PRO A 91 10.27 5.39 8.20
CA PRO A 91 10.77 4.21 7.52
C PRO A 91 10.65 4.29 5.99
N MET A 92 9.82 5.21 5.50
CA MET A 92 9.66 5.39 4.05
C MET A 92 10.96 5.79 3.37
N GLU A 93 11.74 6.68 4.01
CA GLU A 93 13.00 7.13 3.42
C GLU A 93 13.99 5.98 3.25
N ASP A 94 14.09 5.10 4.25
CA ASP A 94 14.98 3.94 4.18
C ASP A 94 14.55 2.97 3.08
N ILE A 95 13.25 2.76 2.94
CA ILE A 95 12.70 1.87 1.92
C ILE A 95 12.93 2.46 0.53
N GLU A 96 12.66 3.75 0.36
CA GLU A 96 12.88 4.42 -0.92
C GLU A 96 14.35 4.37 -1.34
N ALA A 97 15.26 4.61 -0.39
CA ALA A 97 16.70 4.53 -0.67
C ALA A 97 17.09 3.11 -1.10
N ALA A 98 16.55 2.09 -0.43
CA ALA A 98 16.85 0.71 -0.77
C ALA A 98 16.28 0.32 -2.15
N LEU A 99 15.11 0.84 -2.50
CA LEU A 99 14.53 0.61 -3.83
C LEU A 99 15.39 1.24 -4.93
N ILE A 100 15.85 2.47 -4.72
CA ILE A 100 16.74 3.13 -5.67
C ILE A 100 18.03 2.34 -5.84
N LYS A 101 18.61 1.89 -4.74
CA LYS A 101 19.84 1.09 -4.75
C LYS A 101 19.66 -0.21 -5.54
N ASN A 102 18.46 -0.75 -5.58
CA ASN A 102 18.14 -1.99 -6.30
C ASN A 102 17.52 -1.73 -7.68
N ASP A 103 17.67 -0.52 -8.22
CA ASP A 103 17.16 -0.13 -9.53
C ASP A 103 15.64 -0.24 -9.67
N GLN A 104 14.91 0.04 -8.58
CA GLN A 104 13.45 -0.01 -8.56
C GLN A 104 12.85 1.32 -8.08
N PRO A 105 13.22 2.46 -8.71
CA PRO A 105 12.74 3.77 -8.24
C PRO A 105 11.26 4.01 -8.47
N ASN A 106 10.62 3.19 -9.31
CA ASN A 106 9.22 3.39 -9.68
C ASN A 106 8.23 2.70 -8.73
N ILE A 107 8.72 1.87 -7.80
CA ILE A 107 7.84 1.30 -6.79
C ILE A 107 7.48 2.40 -5.81
N LEU A 108 6.18 2.69 -5.70
CA LEU A 108 5.68 3.75 -4.83
C LEU A 108 5.72 3.30 -3.38
N VAL A 109 6.09 4.20 -2.46
CA VAL A 109 6.02 3.93 -1.02
C VAL A 109 5.06 4.91 -0.38
N THR A 110 4.08 4.39 0.36
CA THR A 110 3.09 5.19 1.07
C THR A 110 2.95 4.68 2.48
N ALA A 111 2.35 5.50 3.35
CA ALA A 111 2.16 5.12 4.74
C ALA A 111 0.85 5.68 5.28
N ILE A 112 0.27 4.96 6.24
CA ILE A 112 -0.91 5.39 6.98
C ILE A 112 -0.66 5.11 8.47
N GLU A 113 -1.11 6.01 9.34
CA GLU A 113 -1.00 5.79 10.77
C GLU A 113 -2.07 4.81 11.25
N THR A 114 -1.73 4.01 12.27
CA THR A 114 -2.64 2.99 12.80
C THR A 114 -3.99 3.57 13.22
N ARG A 115 -4.01 4.79 13.76
CA ARG A 115 -5.25 5.45 14.19
C ARG A 115 -6.20 5.78 13.04
N GLU A 116 -5.69 5.78 11.82
CA GLU A 116 -6.46 6.13 10.63
C GLU A 116 -7.06 4.91 9.93
N LEU A 117 -6.78 3.70 10.42
CA LEU A 117 -7.18 2.46 9.75
C LEU A 117 -8.68 2.28 9.57
N LYS A 118 -9.50 2.92 10.42
CA LYS A 118 -10.94 2.69 10.43
C LYS A 118 -11.70 3.33 9.28
N ASP A 119 -11.19 4.44 8.74
CA ASP A 119 -12.02 5.29 7.88
C ASP A 119 -11.46 5.54 6.48
N SER A 120 -10.32 4.96 6.13
CA SER A 120 -9.54 5.52 5.04
C SER A 120 -9.29 4.64 3.83
N CYS A 121 -9.77 3.39 3.79
CA CYS A 121 -9.40 2.48 2.71
C CYS A 121 -9.75 3.02 1.32
N VAL A 122 -10.96 3.54 1.14
CA VAL A 122 -11.38 4.07 -0.16
C VAL A 122 -10.56 5.31 -0.52
N THR A 123 -10.34 6.19 0.44
CA THR A 123 -9.53 7.39 0.23
C THR A 123 -8.09 7.02 -0.12
N GLU A 124 -7.51 6.05 0.60
CA GLU A 124 -6.17 5.56 0.33
C GLU A 124 -6.08 4.92 -1.06
N ALA A 125 -7.08 4.14 -1.45
CA ALA A 125 -7.13 3.54 -2.78
C ALA A 125 -7.12 4.61 -3.88
N ILE A 126 -7.90 5.68 -3.72
CA ILE A 126 -7.93 6.79 -4.67
C ILE A 126 -6.56 7.44 -4.76
N THR A 127 -5.95 7.73 -3.62
CA THR A 127 -4.62 8.36 -3.56
C THR A 127 -3.57 7.49 -4.25
N LEU A 128 -3.56 6.19 -3.95
CA LEU A 128 -2.63 5.24 -4.57
C LEU A 128 -2.82 5.17 -6.07
N LEU A 129 -4.07 5.02 -6.53
CA LEU A 129 -4.34 4.88 -7.96
C LEU A 129 -3.97 6.13 -8.73
N LYS A 130 -4.22 7.31 -8.17
CA LYS A 130 -3.80 8.57 -8.81
C LYS A 130 -2.29 8.68 -8.88
N ALA A 131 -1.58 8.30 -7.83
CA ALA A 131 -0.12 8.34 -7.79
C ALA A 131 0.49 7.35 -8.79
N LEU A 132 -0.10 6.15 -8.90
CA LEU A 132 0.41 5.11 -9.80
C LEU A 132 0.18 5.41 -11.28
N GLN A 133 -0.67 6.37 -11.60
CA GLN A 133 -0.95 6.74 -12.99
C GLN A 133 -0.07 7.86 -13.52
N ASN A 134 0.74 8.45 -12.67
CA ASN A 134 1.63 9.54 -13.08
C ASN A 134 2.95 9.02 -13.65
#